data_ea7fb08656b16e7f843e34b430d7d70d
#
_entry.id   ea7fb08656b16e7f843e34b430d7d70d
#
_cell.length_a   1.000
_cell.length_b   1.000
_cell.length_c   1.000
_cell.angle_alpha   90.00
_cell.angle_beta   90.00
_cell.angle_gamma   90.00
#
_symmetry.space_group_name_H-M   'P 1'
#
loop_
_entity.id
_entity.type
_entity.pdbx_description
1 polymer ?
#
loop_
_entity_poly.entity_id
_entity_poly.type
_entity_poly.pdbx_seq_one_letter_code
_entity_poly.pdbx_strand_id
1 'polypeptide(L)'
;ELYNPFPKLPKNIRQIGDTDQVVRLYVEDYVNTYLKRLYPAGNQTLRVGLLLGSTENYDGTPYIFIDGAIEMADVEVSGEKIEFSENAWKKAYRGIEESFPKRTVQGWFICGAPSSQLSPLNYWKQHNQYFNGKNKLMYLNHGLEGEEAVYVTSEDGFYRLKGHCIYYERNQMMQDYMVTRKDVRRVESGSHEKVIKDFRQRMTVRKEQADA
;
A
#
# COMPACT_ATOMS: atom_id res chain seq x y z
N GLU A 1 -21.56 29.03 9.58
CA GLU A 1 -20.34 28.64 8.86
C GLU A 1 -20.35 27.14 8.63
N LEU A 2 -20.28 26.75 7.37
CA LEU A 2 -20.06 25.36 7.04
C LEU A 2 -18.67 24.96 7.52
N TYR A 3 -18.63 24.20 8.58
CA TYR A 3 -17.39 23.63 9.09
C TYR A 3 -16.77 22.76 7.98
N ASN A 4 -15.61 23.17 7.47
CA ASN A 4 -14.85 22.33 6.57
C ASN A 4 -14.01 21.38 7.41
N PRO A 5 -14.40 20.09 7.54
CA PRO A 5 -13.64 19.15 8.34
C PRO A 5 -12.29 18.82 7.70
N PHE A 6 -12.02 19.30 6.48
CA PHE A 6 -10.83 18.95 5.74
C PHE A 6 -9.99 20.15 5.31
N PRO A 7 -9.52 21.01 6.24
CA PRO A 7 -8.56 22.04 5.83
C PRO A 7 -7.27 21.45 5.28
N LYS A 8 -7.04 20.16 5.52
CA LYS A 8 -5.85 19.41 5.09
C LYS A 8 -6.11 18.37 4.01
N LEU A 9 -7.30 18.32 3.42
CA LEU A 9 -7.54 17.40 2.31
C LEU A 9 -6.60 17.74 1.15
N PRO A 10 -5.97 16.71 0.55
CA PRO A 10 -5.12 16.92 -0.60
C PRO A 10 -5.89 17.60 -1.73
N LYS A 11 -5.32 18.65 -2.30
CA LYS A 11 -5.96 19.42 -3.39
C LYS A 11 -5.81 18.73 -4.74
N ASN A 12 -4.71 18.01 -4.91
CA ASN A 12 -4.38 17.32 -6.15
C ASN A 12 -4.75 15.85 -6.00
N ILE A 13 -5.87 15.46 -6.55
CA ILE A 13 -6.38 14.09 -6.45
C ILE A 13 -6.82 13.57 -7.81
N ARG A 14 -6.77 12.22 -7.95
CA ARG A 14 -7.33 11.51 -9.09
C ARG A 14 -8.21 10.39 -8.56
N GLN A 15 -9.47 10.39 -8.96
CA GLN A 15 -10.42 9.36 -8.57
C GLN A 15 -10.20 8.08 -9.37
N ILE A 16 -10.10 6.96 -8.69
CA ILE A 16 -10.07 5.61 -9.26
C ILE A 16 -11.41 4.95 -8.89
N GLY A 17 -12.16 4.53 -9.90
CA GLY A 17 -13.48 3.94 -9.67
C GLY A 17 -14.49 4.97 -9.15
N ASP A 18 -15.47 4.48 -8.41
CA ASP A 18 -16.53 5.32 -7.86
C ASP A 18 -16.19 5.80 -6.45
N THR A 19 -16.84 6.86 -6.03
CA THR A 19 -16.74 7.34 -4.66
C THR A 19 -17.38 6.34 -3.71
N ASP A 20 -16.64 5.90 -2.69
CA ASP A 20 -17.16 5.01 -1.67
C ASP A 20 -17.71 5.79 -0.50
N GLN A 21 -18.85 5.38 0.04
CA GLN A 21 -19.50 6.03 1.18
C GLN A 21 -19.11 5.42 2.53
N VAL A 22 -18.62 4.20 2.51
CA VAL A 22 -18.25 3.47 3.74
C VAL A 22 -16.91 3.93 4.28
N VAL A 23 -15.92 4.00 3.39
CA VAL A 23 -14.56 4.43 3.70
C VAL A 23 -14.04 5.32 2.59
N ARG A 24 -13.45 6.44 2.95
CA ARG A 24 -12.75 7.32 2.02
C ARG A 24 -11.27 7.00 2.08
N LEU A 25 -10.76 6.32 1.07
CA LEU A 25 -9.36 5.94 0.98
C LEU A 25 -8.61 6.88 0.05
N TYR A 26 -7.47 7.38 0.54
CA TYR A 26 -6.53 8.23 -0.20
C TYR A 26 -5.17 7.56 -0.17
N VAL A 27 -4.63 7.24 -1.35
CA VAL A 27 -3.30 6.63 -1.47
C VAL A 27 -2.36 7.62 -2.16
N GLU A 28 -1.22 7.90 -1.55
CA GLU A 28 -0.25 8.82 -2.10
C GLU A 28 0.40 8.21 -3.36
N ASP A 29 0.71 9.05 -4.33
CA ASP A 29 1.15 8.64 -5.66
C ASP A 29 2.38 7.71 -5.67
N TYR A 30 3.39 7.98 -4.86
CA TYR A 30 4.56 7.09 -4.80
C TYR A 30 4.21 5.71 -4.23
N VAL A 31 3.34 5.67 -3.24
CA VAL A 31 2.84 4.40 -2.70
C VAL A 31 2.08 3.63 -3.78
N ASN A 32 1.19 4.31 -4.49
CA ASN A 32 0.44 3.71 -5.58
C ASN A 32 1.38 3.14 -6.67
N THR A 33 2.37 3.90 -7.08
CA THR A 33 3.36 3.46 -8.07
C THR A 33 4.16 2.26 -7.57
N TYR A 34 4.60 2.31 -6.31
CA TYR A 34 5.32 1.21 -5.69
C TYR A 34 4.50 -0.09 -5.70
N LEU A 35 3.24 -0.03 -5.26
CA LEU A 35 2.36 -1.19 -5.20
C LEU A 35 2.07 -1.77 -6.58
N LYS A 36 1.85 -0.93 -7.57
CA LYS A 36 1.57 -1.39 -8.95
C LYS A 36 2.76 -2.06 -9.61
N ARG A 37 3.97 -1.71 -9.20
CA ARG A 37 5.19 -2.27 -9.77
C ARG A 37 5.81 -3.36 -8.92
N LEU A 38 5.19 -3.67 -7.77
CA LEU A 38 5.66 -4.71 -6.87
C LEU A 38 5.03 -6.04 -7.28
N TYR A 39 5.71 -6.80 -8.10
CA TYR A 39 5.25 -8.11 -8.53
C TYR A 39 6.32 -9.16 -8.25
N PRO A 40 5.91 -10.42 -8.00
CA PRO A 40 6.85 -11.50 -7.75
C PRO A 40 7.73 -11.77 -8.96
N ALA A 41 8.99 -12.13 -8.71
CA ALA A 41 9.94 -12.51 -9.72
C ALA A 41 10.60 -13.84 -9.34
N GLY A 42 11.06 -14.59 -10.33
CA GLY A 42 11.68 -15.89 -10.11
C GLY A 42 10.70 -16.91 -9.54
N ASN A 43 11.08 -17.53 -8.43
CA ASN A 43 10.28 -18.57 -7.79
C ASN A 43 9.26 -18.02 -6.78
N GLN A 44 9.20 -16.70 -6.59
CA GLN A 44 8.23 -16.09 -5.70
C GLN A 44 6.83 -16.15 -6.31
N THR A 45 5.82 -16.44 -5.49
CA THR A 45 4.42 -16.42 -5.92
C THR A 45 3.70 -15.16 -5.48
N LEU A 46 4.07 -14.62 -4.34
CA LEU A 46 3.44 -13.44 -3.75
C LEU A 46 4.49 -12.52 -3.12
N ARG A 47 4.17 -11.23 -3.10
CA ARG A 47 4.91 -10.25 -2.29
C ARG A 47 3.92 -9.58 -1.35
N VAL A 48 4.29 -9.50 -0.09
CA VAL A 48 3.39 -9.11 0.99
C VAL A 48 4.04 -8.00 1.81
N GLY A 49 3.23 -7.09 2.30
CA GLY A 49 3.70 -6.04 3.19
C GLY A 49 2.59 -5.26 3.86
N LEU A 50 2.97 -4.17 4.49
CA LEU A 50 2.08 -3.35 5.30
C LEU A 50 1.82 -2.01 4.64
N LEU A 51 0.58 -1.55 4.77
CA LEU A 51 0.14 -0.21 4.38
C LEU A 51 0.20 0.70 5.61
N LEU A 52 0.84 1.85 5.47
CA LEU A 52 1.13 2.76 6.57
C LEU A 52 0.51 4.13 6.32
N GLY A 53 0.03 4.73 7.37
CA GLY A 53 -0.56 6.06 7.27
C GLY A 53 -1.34 6.43 8.51
N SER A 54 -2.49 7.05 8.29
CA SER A 54 -3.35 7.54 9.36
C SER A 54 -4.82 7.41 9.00
N THR A 55 -5.66 7.40 10.01
CA THR A 55 -7.12 7.41 9.85
C THR A 55 -7.71 8.53 10.66
N GLU A 56 -8.64 9.28 10.04
CA GLU A 56 -9.40 10.33 10.70
C GLU A 56 -10.89 10.09 10.46
N ASN A 57 -11.73 10.31 11.46
CA ASN A 57 -13.19 10.18 11.34
C ASN A 57 -13.83 11.56 11.22
N TYR A 58 -14.69 11.73 10.22
CA TYR A 58 -15.48 12.93 10.03
C TYR A 58 -16.94 12.55 9.78
N ASP A 59 -17.83 13.02 10.62
CA ASP A 59 -19.27 12.70 10.53
C ASP A 59 -19.55 11.20 10.44
N GLY A 60 -18.80 10.40 11.19
CA GLY A 60 -18.96 8.95 11.19
C GLY A 60 -18.32 8.23 10.00
N THR A 61 -17.75 8.95 9.04
CA THR A 61 -17.06 8.34 7.89
C THR A 61 -15.55 8.32 8.14
N PRO A 62 -14.91 7.15 8.08
CA PRO A 62 -13.45 7.07 8.20
C PRO A 62 -12.77 7.52 6.91
N TYR A 63 -11.74 8.35 7.08
CA TYR A 63 -10.84 8.80 6.02
C TYR A 63 -9.47 8.21 6.29
N ILE A 64 -9.01 7.36 5.41
CA ILE A 64 -7.74 6.65 5.55
C ILE A 64 -6.76 7.21 4.53
N PHE A 65 -5.60 7.66 5.03
CA PHE A 65 -4.52 8.21 4.20
C PHE A 65 -3.34 7.26 4.26
N ILE A 66 -2.94 6.74 3.11
CA ILE A 66 -1.80 5.84 2.99
C ILE A 66 -0.67 6.58 2.28
N ASP A 67 0.36 6.94 3.04
CA ASP A 67 1.55 7.61 2.53
C ASP A 67 2.83 6.77 2.71
N GLY A 68 2.69 5.54 3.14
CA GLY A 68 3.81 4.61 3.26
C GLY A 68 3.39 3.18 2.98
N ALA A 69 4.35 2.39 2.53
CA ALA A 69 4.20 0.95 2.39
C ALA A 69 5.57 0.31 2.63
N ILE A 70 5.58 -0.82 3.30
CA ILE A 70 6.80 -1.55 3.61
C ILE A 70 6.60 -3.04 3.30
N GLU A 71 7.56 -3.61 2.56
CA GLU A 71 7.52 -5.04 2.25
C GLU A 71 7.98 -5.86 3.46
N MET A 72 7.31 -6.98 3.72
CA MET A 72 7.68 -7.95 4.74
C MET A 72 8.40 -9.12 4.08
N ALA A 73 9.74 -9.07 4.07
CA ALA A 73 10.56 -10.03 3.33
C ALA A 73 10.58 -11.43 3.95
N ASP A 74 10.37 -11.55 5.25
CA ASP A 74 10.46 -12.83 5.98
C ASP A 74 9.11 -13.50 6.22
N VAL A 75 8.12 -13.16 5.43
CA VAL A 75 6.82 -13.83 5.45
C VAL A 75 6.95 -15.15 4.72
N GLU A 76 6.47 -16.22 5.34
CA GLU A 76 6.44 -17.54 4.70
C GLU A 76 5.22 -17.67 3.80
N VAL A 77 5.46 -17.97 2.53
CA VAL A 77 4.42 -18.17 1.54
C VAL A 77 4.47 -19.62 1.08
N SER A 78 3.39 -20.35 1.27
CA SER A 78 3.22 -21.73 0.80
C SER A 78 1.94 -21.79 -0.04
N GLY A 79 2.11 -21.72 -1.38
CA GLY A 79 0.97 -21.57 -2.29
C GLY A 79 0.25 -20.25 -2.04
N GLU A 80 -1.02 -20.33 -1.64
CA GLU A 80 -1.82 -19.17 -1.29
C GLU A 80 -1.83 -18.86 0.21
N LYS A 81 -1.15 -19.68 1.00
CA LYS A 81 -1.09 -19.53 2.45
C LYS A 81 0.07 -18.61 2.83
N ILE A 82 -0.23 -17.60 3.63
CA ILE A 82 0.73 -16.62 4.12
C ILE A 82 0.81 -16.72 5.63
N GLU A 83 2.01 -16.91 6.15
CA GLU A 83 2.26 -16.98 7.60
C GLU A 83 3.20 -15.83 8.01
N PHE A 84 2.76 -15.09 9.02
CA PHE A 84 3.56 -14.01 9.61
C PHE A 84 4.26 -14.53 10.86
N SER A 85 5.58 -14.72 10.79
CA SER A 85 6.35 -15.10 11.95
C SER A 85 6.53 -13.90 12.89
N GLU A 86 6.84 -14.18 14.15
CA GLU A 86 7.18 -13.14 15.12
C GLU A 86 8.37 -12.31 14.65
N ASN A 87 9.35 -12.96 14.03
CA ASN A 87 10.53 -12.28 13.49
C ASN A 87 10.17 -11.33 12.33
N ALA A 88 9.24 -11.74 11.45
CA ALA A 88 8.75 -10.88 10.38
C ALA A 88 8.11 -9.61 10.93
N TRP A 89 7.29 -9.74 11.98
CA TRP A 89 6.68 -8.58 12.65
C TRP A 89 7.71 -7.67 13.29
N LYS A 90 8.70 -8.22 14.00
CA LYS A 90 9.77 -7.44 14.62
C LYS A 90 10.55 -6.63 13.61
N LYS A 91 10.90 -7.23 12.49
CA LYS A 91 11.61 -6.54 11.40
C LYS A 91 10.74 -5.46 10.76
N ALA A 92 9.45 -5.73 10.56
CA ALA A 92 8.52 -4.76 9.99
C ALA A 92 8.39 -3.53 10.91
N TYR A 93 8.18 -3.72 12.20
CA TYR A 93 8.07 -2.61 13.15
C TYR A 93 9.35 -1.80 13.26
N ARG A 94 10.51 -2.46 13.21
CA ARG A 94 11.79 -1.75 13.15
C ARG A 94 11.90 -0.88 11.90
N GLY A 95 11.52 -1.43 10.75
CA GLY A 95 11.51 -0.69 9.50
C GLY A 95 10.57 0.50 9.51
N ILE A 96 9.41 0.36 10.15
CA ILE A 96 8.45 1.44 10.33
C ILE A 96 9.05 2.56 11.19
N GLU A 97 9.66 2.23 12.31
CA GLU A 97 10.31 3.22 13.17
C GLU A 97 11.42 3.98 12.46
N GLU A 98 12.21 3.29 11.64
CA GLU A 98 13.32 3.88 10.89
C GLU A 98 12.86 4.73 9.71
N SER A 99 11.90 4.26 8.94
CA SER A 99 11.52 4.85 7.65
C SER A 99 10.23 5.64 7.68
N PHE A 100 9.29 5.29 8.56
CA PHE A 100 7.96 5.89 8.61
C PHE A 100 7.57 6.25 10.05
N PRO A 101 8.36 7.08 10.73
CA PRO A 101 8.04 7.45 12.12
C PRO A 101 6.67 8.11 12.21
N LYS A 102 5.91 7.79 13.26
CA LYS A 102 4.56 8.29 13.53
C LYS A 102 3.47 7.80 12.58
N ARG A 103 3.78 6.86 11.67
CA ARG A 103 2.75 6.20 10.87
C ARG A 103 2.28 4.94 11.58
N THR A 104 1.00 4.62 11.39
CA THR A 104 0.40 3.41 11.94
C THR A 104 0.04 2.43 10.83
N VAL A 105 -0.03 1.16 11.18
CA VAL A 105 -0.43 0.12 10.24
C VAL A 105 -1.93 0.25 9.96
N GLN A 106 -2.27 0.53 8.71
CA GLN A 106 -3.65 0.66 8.26
C GLN A 106 -4.19 -0.60 7.59
N GLY A 107 -3.32 -1.54 7.31
CA GLY A 107 -3.65 -2.77 6.65
C GLY A 107 -2.44 -3.40 6.00
N TRP A 108 -2.70 -4.25 5.02
CA TRP A 108 -1.64 -4.99 4.33
C TRP A 108 -1.91 -5.07 2.83
N PHE A 109 -0.88 -5.44 2.08
CA PHE A 109 -0.99 -5.65 0.65
C PHE A 109 -0.46 -7.01 0.25
N ILE A 110 -1.05 -7.57 -0.80
CA ILE A 110 -0.66 -8.83 -1.41
C ILE A 110 -0.56 -8.60 -2.92
N CYS A 111 0.63 -8.77 -3.46
CA CYS A 111 0.90 -8.61 -4.88
C CYS A 111 1.25 -9.96 -5.48
N GLY A 112 0.45 -10.40 -6.46
CA GLY A 112 0.63 -11.65 -7.16
C GLY A 112 1.26 -11.47 -8.54
N ALA A 113 1.67 -12.59 -9.15
CA ALA A 113 2.18 -12.59 -10.51
C ALA A 113 1.08 -12.19 -11.51
N PRO A 114 1.44 -11.64 -12.68
CA PRO A 114 0.45 -11.18 -13.67
C PRO A 114 -0.57 -12.23 -14.10
N SER A 115 -0.21 -13.49 -14.03
CA SER A 115 -1.09 -14.62 -14.39
C SER A 115 -1.91 -15.17 -13.22
N SER A 116 -1.68 -14.67 -12.00
CA SER A 116 -2.36 -15.19 -10.82
C SER A 116 -3.71 -14.51 -10.62
N GLN A 117 -4.67 -15.26 -10.08
CA GLN A 117 -5.92 -14.71 -9.61
C GLN A 117 -5.95 -14.77 -8.10
N LEU A 118 -5.88 -13.60 -7.48
CA LEU A 118 -5.95 -13.49 -6.03
C LEU A 118 -7.40 -13.38 -5.59
N SER A 119 -7.85 -14.31 -4.75
CA SER A 119 -9.19 -14.26 -4.18
C SER A 119 -9.10 -13.76 -2.73
N PRO A 120 -9.93 -12.77 -2.33
CA PRO A 120 -9.93 -12.31 -0.95
C PRO A 120 -10.27 -13.40 0.05
N LEU A 121 -11.03 -14.39 -0.36
CA LEU A 121 -11.42 -15.52 0.50
C LEU A 121 -10.20 -16.36 0.94
N ASN A 122 -9.15 -16.40 0.13
CA ASN A 122 -7.94 -17.13 0.48
C ASN A 122 -7.15 -16.50 1.62
N TYR A 123 -7.38 -15.21 1.88
CA TYR A 123 -6.63 -14.43 2.86
C TYR A 123 -7.48 -13.94 4.03
N TRP A 124 -8.75 -14.32 4.06
CA TRP A 124 -9.69 -13.93 5.11
C TRP A 124 -9.20 -14.31 6.49
N LYS A 125 -8.69 -15.52 6.64
CA LYS A 125 -8.22 -16.06 7.92
C LYS A 125 -7.04 -15.25 8.45
N GLN A 126 -6.07 -14.96 7.59
CA GLN A 126 -4.91 -14.16 7.95
C GLN A 126 -5.30 -12.71 8.27
N HIS A 127 -6.21 -12.14 7.50
CA HIS A 127 -6.69 -10.79 7.75
C HIS A 127 -7.36 -10.70 9.14
N ASN A 128 -8.23 -11.63 9.46
CA ASN A 128 -8.88 -11.66 10.78
C ASN A 128 -7.90 -11.90 11.91
N GLN A 129 -6.87 -12.69 11.68
CA GLN A 129 -5.88 -13.00 12.70
C GLN A 129 -4.98 -11.80 13.01
N TYR A 130 -4.49 -11.11 11.99
CA TYR A 130 -3.47 -10.07 12.13
C TYR A 130 -3.98 -8.65 11.97
N PHE A 131 -5.11 -8.46 11.28
CA PHE A 131 -5.65 -7.14 10.95
C PHE A 131 -7.14 -7.05 11.30
N ASN A 132 -7.50 -7.51 12.49
CA ASN A 132 -8.90 -7.59 12.92
C ASN A 132 -9.50 -6.26 13.40
N GLY A 133 -8.71 -5.20 13.43
CA GLY A 133 -9.20 -3.87 13.81
C GLY A 133 -10.19 -3.30 12.81
N LYS A 134 -11.03 -2.39 13.29
CA LYS A 134 -12.02 -1.73 12.45
C LYS A 134 -11.37 -0.99 11.28
N ASN A 135 -11.93 -1.15 10.08
CA ASN A 135 -11.50 -0.50 8.85
C ASN A 135 -10.07 -0.83 8.42
N LYS A 136 -9.54 -1.97 8.82
CA LYS A 136 -8.23 -2.42 8.32
C LYS A 136 -8.35 -2.85 6.85
N LEU A 137 -7.37 -2.43 6.07
CA LEU A 137 -7.36 -2.61 4.62
C LEU A 137 -6.67 -3.92 4.22
N MET A 138 -7.17 -4.54 3.17
CA MET A 138 -6.46 -5.57 2.42
C MET A 138 -6.43 -5.16 0.95
N TYR A 139 -5.24 -4.88 0.44
CA TYR A 139 -5.01 -4.46 -0.94
C TYR A 139 -4.50 -5.65 -1.74
N LEU A 140 -5.22 -6.01 -2.79
CA LEU A 140 -4.82 -7.08 -3.70
C LEU A 140 -4.44 -6.50 -5.05
N ASN A 141 -3.26 -6.87 -5.54
CA ASN A 141 -2.79 -6.48 -6.86
C ASN A 141 -2.49 -7.74 -7.69
N HIS A 142 -3.15 -7.87 -8.83
CA HIS A 142 -3.05 -9.03 -9.71
C HIS A 142 -1.95 -8.90 -10.78
N GLY A 143 -1.00 -7.98 -10.63
CA GLY A 143 0.14 -7.85 -11.54
C GLY A 143 0.08 -6.62 -12.45
N LEU A 144 0.89 -6.66 -13.53
CA LEU A 144 1.23 -5.48 -14.34
C LEU A 144 0.05 -4.77 -15.03
N GLU A 145 -0.99 -5.46 -15.38
CA GLU A 145 -2.16 -4.87 -16.04
C GLU A 145 -3.31 -4.58 -15.07
N GLY A 146 -3.01 -4.67 -13.86
CA GLY A 146 -3.51 -3.97 -12.73
C GLY A 146 -4.97 -3.93 -12.42
N GLU A 147 -5.64 -5.07 -12.34
CA GLU A 147 -6.83 -5.08 -11.52
C GLU A 147 -6.39 -5.07 -10.06
N GLU A 148 -6.49 -3.93 -9.44
CA GLU A 148 -6.34 -3.79 -8.00
C GLU A 148 -7.71 -3.84 -7.34
N ALA A 149 -7.78 -4.44 -6.17
CA ALA A 149 -8.98 -4.46 -5.35
C ALA A 149 -8.62 -4.16 -3.91
N VAL A 150 -9.38 -3.29 -3.28
CA VAL A 150 -9.17 -2.95 -1.88
C VAL A 150 -10.38 -3.38 -1.08
N TYR A 151 -10.14 -4.11 -0.02
CA TYR A 151 -11.17 -4.60 0.90
C TYR A 151 -10.94 -3.99 2.27
N VAL A 152 -12.03 -3.76 2.99
CA VAL A 152 -11.94 -3.31 4.38
C VAL A 152 -12.71 -4.28 5.28
N THR A 153 -12.27 -4.38 6.53
CA THR A 153 -13.01 -5.12 7.55
C THR A 153 -14.35 -4.44 7.81
N SER A 154 -15.42 -5.20 7.74
CA SER A 154 -16.76 -4.75 8.10
C SER A 154 -17.35 -5.68 9.17
N GLU A 155 -18.51 -5.31 9.74
CA GLU A 155 -19.20 -6.14 10.72
C GLU A 155 -19.59 -7.51 10.16
N ASP A 156 -19.89 -7.56 8.87
CA ASP A 156 -20.34 -8.77 8.18
C ASP A 156 -19.24 -9.49 7.39
N GLY A 157 -17.98 -9.11 7.57
CA GLY A 157 -16.87 -9.71 6.85
C GLY A 157 -16.04 -8.68 6.08
N PHE A 158 -15.78 -8.96 4.80
CA PHE A 158 -15.11 -8.04 3.91
C PHE A 158 -16.07 -7.19 3.11
N TYR A 159 -15.76 -5.93 2.97
CA TYR A 159 -16.40 -5.01 2.06
C TYR A 159 -15.38 -4.56 1.01
N ARG A 160 -15.70 -4.76 -0.27
CA ARG A 160 -14.86 -4.24 -1.36
C ARG A 160 -15.18 -2.76 -1.60
N LEU A 161 -14.15 -1.91 -1.56
CA LEU A 161 -14.31 -0.50 -1.87
C LEU A 161 -14.67 -0.31 -3.34
N LYS A 162 -15.62 0.59 -3.61
CA LYS A 162 -16.03 0.95 -4.99
C LYS A 162 -14.97 1.77 -5.71
N GLY A 163 -14.09 2.40 -4.97
CA GLY A 163 -13.00 3.20 -5.51
C GLY A 163 -12.25 3.92 -4.41
N HIS A 164 -11.25 4.67 -4.82
CA HIS A 164 -10.39 5.45 -3.91
C HIS A 164 -9.73 6.59 -4.69
N CYS A 165 -9.06 7.47 -3.98
CA CYS A 165 -8.33 8.58 -4.57
C CYS A 165 -6.83 8.37 -4.51
N ILE A 166 -6.15 8.71 -5.58
CA ILE A 166 -4.70 8.89 -5.57
C ILE A 166 -4.45 10.38 -5.32
N TYR A 167 -3.54 10.72 -4.41
CA TYR A 167 -3.20 12.11 -4.16
C TYR A 167 -1.71 12.37 -4.32
N TYR A 168 -1.40 13.62 -4.57
CA TYR A 168 -0.05 14.07 -4.92
C TYR A 168 0.41 15.10 -3.89
N GLU A 169 1.25 14.66 -2.98
CA GLU A 169 1.89 15.51 -1.99
C GLU A 169 3.35 15.13 -1.87
N ARG A 170 4.16 16.02 -1.29
CA ARG A 170 5.55 15.69 -1.02
C ARG A 170 5.60 14.53 -0.02
N ASN A 171 6.32 13.47 -0.38
CA ASN A 171 6.41 12.26 0.42
C ASN A 171 7.86 11.76 0.45
N GLN A 172 8.68 12.44 1.25
CA GLN A 172 10.09 12.13 1.35
C GLN A 172 10.35 10.75 1.94
N MET A 173 9.54 10.34 2.92
CA MET A 173 9.71 9.03 3.57
C MET A 173 9.57 7.88 2.56
N MET A 174 8.56 7.93 1.71
CA MET A 174 8.36 6.87 0.71
C MET A 174 9.43 6.92 -0.38
N GLN A 175 9.86 8.11 -0.78
CA GLN A 175 10.98 8.27 -1.72
C GLN A 175 12.25 7.63 -1.16
N ASP A 176 12.59 7.93 0.08
CA ASP A 176 13.78 7.38 0.73
C ASP A 176 13.70 5.86 0.87
N TYR A 177 12.54 5.35 1.25
CA TYR A 177 12.32 3.91 1.33
C TYR A 177 12.53 3.22 -0.01
N MET A 178 11.97 3.76 -1.09
CA MET A 178 12.11 3.20 -2.43
C MET A 178 13.56 3.19 -2.89
N VAL A 179 14.31 4.25 -2.61
CA VAL A 179 15.73 4.35 -2.95
C VAL A 179 16.56 3.33 -2.15
N THR A 180 16.30 3.19 -0.86
CA THR A 180 16.98 2.22 0.00
C THR A 180 16.74 0.78 -0.48
N ARG A 181 15.49 0.45 -0.80
CA ARG A 181 15.15 -0.87 -1.35
C ARG A 181 15.84 -1.14 -2.68
N LYS A 182 16.06 -0.11 -3.47
CA LYS A 182 16.81 -0.21 -4.71
C LYS A 182 18.22 -0.74 -4.49
N ASP A 183 18.94 -0.20 -3.53
CA ASP A 183 20.32 -0.57 -3.28
C ASP A 183 20.45 -2.03 -2.84
N VAL A 184 19.50 -2.54 -2.09
CA VAL A 184 19.42 -3.95 -1.71
C VAL A 184 19.16 -4.86 -2.91
N ARG A 185 18.46 -4.39 -3.94
CA ARG A 185 18.05 -5.18 -5.11
C ARG A 185 19.03 -5.14 -6.29
N ARG A 186 20.07 -4.34 -6.21
CA ARG A 186 21.10 -4.23 -7.27
C ARG A 186 21.71 -5.57 -7.68
N VAL A 187 21.62 -6.56 -6.82
CA VAL A 187 22.27 -7.87 -7.00
C VAL A 187 21.36 -8.88 -7.72
N GLU A 188 20.06 -8.61 -7.87
CA GLU A 188 19.12 -9.69 -8.18
C GLU A 188 18.65 -9.84 -9.64
N SER A 189 18.61 -8.86 -10.46
CA SER A 189 18.41 -9.01 -11.93
C SER A 189 18.20 -7.69 -12.68
N GLY A 190 18.58 -7.66 -13.98
CA GLY A 190 18.42 -6.50 -14.85
C GLY A 190 16.99 -5.98 -15.07
N SER A 191 15.96 -6.79 -14.78
CA SER A 191 14.56 -6.35 -14.85
C SER A 191 14.18 -5.36 -13.76
N HIS A 192 14.84 -5.43 -12.60
CA HIS A 192 14.62 -4.49 -11.51
C HIS A 192 15.21 -3.12 -11.77
N GLU A 193 16.28 -3.02 -12.55
CA GLU A 193 16.90 -1.75 -12.91
C GLU A 193 15.96 -0.81 -13.67
N LYS A 194 15.13 -1.37 -14.55
CA LYS A 194 14.18 -0.58 -15.33
C LYS A 194 13.11 0.04 -14.42
N VAL A 195 12.56 -0.74 -13.50
CA VAL A 195 11.56 -0.26 -12.54
C VAL A 195 12.15 0.86 -11.68
N ILE A 196 13.38 0.68 -11.24
CA ILE A 196 14.10 1.66 -10.42
C ILE A 196 14.36 2.96 -11.19
N LYS A 197 14.74 2.87 -12.46
CA LYS A 197 14.87 4.06 -13.33
C LYS A 197 13.57 4.82 -13.46
N ASP A 198 12.46 4.13 -13.64
CA ASP A 198 11.14 4.75 -13.72
C ASP A 198 10.79 5.51 -12.43
N PHE A 199 11.05 4.91 -11.28
CA PHE A 199 10.85 5.57 -9.98
C PHE A 199 11.72 6.83 -9.86
N ARG A 200 12.99 6.75 -10.25
CA ARG A 200 13.88 7.91 -10.22
C ARG A 200 13.40 9.04 -11.10
N GLN A 201 12.98 8.74 -12.30
CA GLN A 201 12.45 9.75 -13.21
C GLN A 201 11.21 10.43 -12.63
N ARG A 202 10.30 9.67 -12.05
CA ARG A 202 9.12 10.22 -11.40
C ARG A 202 9.46 11.11 -10.21
N MET A 203 10.41 10.72 -9.38
CA MET A 203 10.89 11.53 -8.26
C MET A 203 11.47 12.85 -8.74
N THR A 204 12.28 12.83 -9.80
CA THR A 204 12.87 14.03 -10.38
C THR A 204 11.80 14.98 -10.91
N VAL A 205 10.84 14.47 -11.66
CA VAL A 205 9.73 15.26 -12.20
C VAL A 205 8.90 15.89 -11.08
N ARG A 206 8.58 15.14 -10.03
CA ARG A 206 7.84 15.68 -8.88
C ARG A 206 8.61 16.77 -8.15
N LYS A 207 9.91 16.59 -8.00
CA LYS A 207 10.76 17.59 -7.35
C LYS A 207 10.79 18.89 -8.17
N GLU A 208 10.95 18.80 -9.47
CA GLU A 208 10.91 19.95 -10.36
C GLU A 208 9.56 20.66 -10.32
N GLN A 209 8.47 19.94 -10.28
CA GLN A 209 7.12 20.50 -10.16
C GLN A 209 6.89 21.15 -8.80
N ALA A 210 7.47 20.64 -7.73
CA ALA A 210 7.36 21.23 -6.40
C ALA A 210 8.20 22.50 -6.25
N ASP A 211 9.30 22.61 -7.00
CA ASP A 211 10.20 23.79 -6.99
C ASP A 211 9.74 24.88 -7.97
N ALA A 212 8.73 24.63 -8.78
CA ALA A 212 8.22 25.60 -9.76
C ALA A 212 7.19 26.57 -9.17
#